data_ff7a7f5ac8daac0478f594b82fd9646b
#
_entry.id   ff7a7f5ac8daac0478f594b82fd9646b
#
_cell.length_a   1.000
_cell.length_b   1.000
_cell.length_c   1.000
_cell.angle_alpha   90.00
_cell.angle_beta   90.00
_cell.angle_gamma   90.00
#
_symmetry.space_group_name_H-M   'P 1'
#
loop_
_entity.id
_entity.type
_entity.pdbx_description
1 polymer ?
#
loop_
_entity_poly.entity_id
_entity_poly.type
_entity_poly.pdbx_seq_one_letter_code
_entity_poly.pdbx_strand_id
1 'polypeptide(L)'
;MYTNRDEAGSLVAEKLLQYKANKETVIVAIPRGGVAIGYAIAKKLVLPLEIVLSKKIGHPFNKEYAIGAVTLKNSILSDAALEVSQVYIHDETEQIRMLLKQRLESYYGDRKPIKLNDKIVILVDEGIATGNTMISCIQLIEMQNPSKIIVALPVAPPSEFRKIKEMDEVDEALYAGLCMGLQNELENDIETNQELDDAINL
;
A
#
# COMPACT_ATOMS: atom_id res chain seq x y z
N MET A 1 -14.91 -9.01 -15.40
CA MET A 1 -13.47 -9.25 -15.64
C MET A 1 -12.90 -7.92 -16.08
N TYR A 2 -11.88 -7.40 -15.44
CA TYR A 2 -11.25 -6.13 -15.81
C TYR A 2 -10.27 -6.36 -16.94
N THR A 3 -10.13 -5.39 -17.83
CA THR A 3 -9.21 -5.49 -18.97
C THR A 3 -7.82 -4.94 -18.65
N ASN A 4 -7.74 -4.06 -17.66
CA ASN A 4 -6.49 -3.43 -17.20
C ASN A 4 -6.65 -2.81 -15.81
N ARG A 5 -5.54 -2.28 -15.25
CA ARG A 5 -5.50 -1.62 -13.93
C ARG A 5 -6.36 -0.36 -13.85
N ASP A 6 -6.45 0.41 -14.92
CA ASP A 6 -7.25 1.66 -14.96
C ASP A 6 -8.76 1.36 -14.82
N GLU A 7 -9.26 0.34 -15.53
CA GLU A 7 -10.63 -0.14 -15.38
C GLU A 7 -10.89 -0.67 -13.97
N ALA A 8 -9.96 -1.46 -13.43
CA ALA A 8 -10.06 -1.99 -12.07
C ALA A 8 -10.13 -0.87 -11.03
N GLY A 9 -9.24 0.14 -11.12
CA GLY A 9 -9.26 1.31 -10.25
C GLY A 9 -10.53 2.14 -10.40
N SER A 10 -11.03 2.30 -11.62
CA SER A 10 -12.29 3.01 -11.90
C SER A 10 -13.49 2.36 -11.22
N LEU A 11 -13.56 1.04 -11.18
CA LEU A 11 -14.64 0.30 -10.52
C LEU A 11 -14.53 0.34 -8.99
N VAL A 12 -13.31 0.32 -8.46
CA VAL A 12 -13.08 0.57 -7.02
C VAL A 12 -13.56 1.98 -6.65
N ALA A 13 -13.24 2.98 -7.47
CA ALA A 13 -13.65 4.36 -7.24
C ALA A 13 -15.17 4.56 -7.19
N GLU A 14 -15.96 3.77 -7.95
CA GLU A 14 -17.44 3.80 -7.88
C GLU A 14 -17.96 3.48 -6.46
N LYS A 15 -17.26 2.61 -5.73
CA LYS A 15 -17.63 2.25 -4.35
C LYS A 15 -17.20 3.30 -3.33
N LEU A 16 -16.40 4.28 -3.74
CA LEU A 16 -15.79 5.31 -2.90
C LEU A 16 -16.31 6.72 -3.21
N LEU A 17 -17.41 6.84 -3.98
CA LEU A 17 -17.95 8.14 -4.42
C LEU A 17 -18.30 9.09 -3.27
N GLN A 18 -18.63 8.58 -2.08
CA GLN A 18 -18.87 9.38 -0.88
C GLN A 18 -17.64 10.19 -0.43
N TYR A 19 -16.44 9.82 -0.86
CA TYR A 19 -15.19 10.52 -0.55
C TYR A 19 -14.76 11.51 -1.63
N LYS A 20 -15.52 11.63 -2.73
CA LYS A 20 -15.15 12.50 -3.85
C LYS A 20 -14.94 13.94 -3.42
N ALA A 21 -13.78 14.50 -3.80
CA ALA A 21 -13.34 15.87 -3.49
C ALA A 21 -13.31 16.21 -1.98
N ASN A 22 -13.24 15.20 -1.12
CA ASN A 22 -13.11 15.41 0.33
C ASN A 22 -11.66 15.81 0.66
N LYS A 23 -11.46 17.01 1.19
CA LYS A 23 -10.14 17.59 1.50
C LYS A 23 -9.36 16.86 2.60
N GLU A 24 -10.05 16.08 3.42
CA GLU A 24 -9.45 15.27 4.48
C GLU A 24 -9.11 13.86 4.02
N THR A 25 -9.40 13.49 2.78
CA THR A 25 -9.16 12.15 2.24
C THR A 25 -7.91 12.13 1.36
N VAL A 26 -7.10 11.10 1.54
CA VAL A 26 -5.88 10.82 0.76
C VAL A 26 -5.91 9.37 0.26
N ILE A 27 -5.67 9.16 -1.01
CA ILE A 27 -5.39 7.83 -1.54
C ILE A 27 -3.93 7.50 -1.23
N VAL A 28 -3.68 6.34 -0.63
CA VAL A 28 -2.32 5.85 -0.36
C VAL A 28 -2.12 4.54 -1.08
N ALA A 29 -1.21 4.52 -2.04
CA ALA A 29 -0.96 3.34 -2.87
C ALA A 29 0.27 2.55 -2.40
N ILE A 30 0.18 1.22 -2.45
CA ILE A 30 1.32 0.34 -2.20
C ILE A 30 2.07 0.14 -3.52
N PRO A 31 3.33 0.60 -3.63
CA PRO A 31 4.12 0.39 -4.84
C PRO A 31 4.50 -1.11 -5.02
N ARG A 32 4.63 -1.61 -6.25
CA ARG A 32 4.46 -0.85 -7.49
C ARG A 32 3.04 -0.96 -8.06
N GLY A 33 2.45 -2.14 -8.14
CA GLY A 33 1.16 -2.39 -8.83
C GLY A 33 -0.02 -1.55 -8.33
N GLY A 34 -0.05 -1.26 -7.01
CA GLY A 34 -1.08 -0.42 -6.41
C GLY A 34 -1.09 1.04 -6.89
N VAL A 35 0.03 1.54 -7.47
CA VAL A 35 0.10 2.95 -7.90
C VAL A 35 -0.83 3.25 -9.06
N ALA A 36 -0.87 2.38 -10.09
CA ALA A 36 -1.79 2.56 -11.22
C ALA A 36 -3.26 2.52 -10.78
N ILE A 37 -3.61 1.61 -9.85
CA ILE A 37 -4.95 1.55 -9.24
C ILE A 37 -5.24 2.84 -8.46
N GLY A 38 -4.30 3.25 -7.60
CA GLY A 38 -4.42 4.47 -6.80
C GLY A 38 -4.59 5.73 -7.66
N TYR A 39 -3.86 5.82 -8.76
CA TYR A 39 -3.97 6.91 -9.72
C TYR A 39 -5.37 6.99 -10.35
N ALA A 40 -5.89 5.87 -10.85
CA ALA A 40 -7.23 5.82 -11.44
C ALA A 40 -8.31 6.25 -10.42
N ILE A 41 -8.19 5.80 -9.16
CA ILE A 41 -9.09 6.19 -8.07
C ILE A 41 -8.95 7.69 -7.76
N ALA A 42 -7.72 8.17 -7.54
CA ALA A 42 -7.43 9.56 -7.20
C ALA A 42 -7.94 10.53 -8.26
N LYS A 43 -7.70 10.23 -9.53
CA LYS A 43 -8.19 11.02 -10.67
C LYS A 43 -9.71 11.08 -10.72
N LYS A 44 -10.40 9.95 -10.56
CA LYS A 44 -11.87 9.87 -10.62
C LYS A 44 -12.55 10.56 -9.45
N LEU A 45 -11.95 10.44 -8.25
CA LEU A 45 -12.48 11.03 -7.03
C LEU A 45 -11.99 12.47 -6.78
N VAL A 46 -11.05 12.97 -7.57
CA VAL A 46 -10.40 14.29 -7.36
C VAL A 46 -9.78 14.36 -5.95
N LEU A 47 -8.94 13.37 -5.63
CA LEU A 47 -8.25 13.23 -4.35
C LEU A 47 -6.73 13.24 -4.56
N PRO A 48 -5.96 13.68 -3.58
CA PRO A 48 -4.50 13.56 -3.62
C PRO A 48 -4.08 12.10 -3.54
N LEU A 49 -3.01 11.76 -4.25
CA LEU A 49 -2.35 10.46 -4.22
C LEU A 49 -1.04 10.55 -3.46
N GLU A 50 -0.82 9.60 -2.59
CA GLU A 50 0.41 9.37 -1.83
C GLU A 50 0.83 7.91 -2.00
N ILE A 51 2.11 7.60 -1.77
CA ILE A 51 2.60 6.22 -1.76
C ILE A 51 3.13 5.82 -0.38
N VAL A 52 2.89 4.58 0.02
CA VAL A 52 3.51 4.04 1.22
C VAL A 52 4.87 3.44 0.88
N LEU A 53 5.94 4.14 1.24
CA LEU A 53 7.30 3.65 1.10
C LEU A 53 7.64 2.71 2.26
N SER A 54 7.41 1.44 2.06
CA SER A 54 7.75 0.37 3.00
C SER A 54 8.51 -0.77 2.33
N LYS A 55 9.23 -1.55 3.14
CA LYS A 55 9.83 -2.81 2.69
C LYS A 55 9.87 -3.80 3.85
N LYS A 56 9.58 -5.08 3.55
CA LYS A 56 9.67 -6.17 4.53
C LYS A 56 11.12 -6.38 5.00
N ILE A 57 11.28 -6.74 6.27
CA ILE A 57 12.51 -7.33 6.82
C ILE A 57 12.39 -8.84 6.59
N GLY A 58 13.25 -9.42 5.76
CA GLY A 58 13.28 -10.86 5.53
C GLY A 58 14.05 -11.59 6.61
N HIS A 59 13.64 -12.82 6.93
CA HIS A 59 14.37 -13.70 7.83
C HIS A 59 15.79 -14.00 7.30
N PRO A 60 16.84 -14.10 8.15
CA PRO A 60 18.22 -14.29 7.71
C PRO A 60 18.44 -15.53 6.82
N PHE A 61 17.71 -16.62 7.08
CA PHE A 61 17.82 -17.88 6.31
C PHE A 61 16.76 -18.02 5.21
N ASN A 62 15.73 -17.14 5.18
CA ASN A 62 14.71 -17.15 4.13
C ASN A 62 14.18 -15.74 3.93
N LYS A 63 14.76 -15.00 3.00
CA LYS A 63 14.40 -13.58 2.74
C LYS A 63 12.95 -13.38 2.29
N GLU A 64 12.28 -14.41 1.79
CA GLU A 64 10.85 -14.33 1.46
C GLU A 64 9.95 -14.39 2.69
N TYR A 65 10.41 -15.00 3.77
CA TYR A 65 9.68 -15.02 5.05
C TYR A 65 9.88 -13.70 5.79
N ALA A 66 8.82 -12.89 5.85
CA ALA A 66 8.86 -11.57 6.51
C ALA A 66 8.82 -11.72 8.04
N ILE A 67 9.75 -11.07 8.71
CA ILE A 67 9.81 -10.94 10.18
C ILE A 67 9.47 -9.53 10.67
N GLY A 68 9.18 -8.62 9.74
CA GLY A 68 8.79 -7.24 10.02
C GLY A 68 8.70 -6.41 8.75
N ALA A 69 8.41 -5.13 8.94
CA ALA A 69 8.41 -4.12 7.87
C ALA A 69 8.95 -2.79 8.38
N VAL A 70 9.53 -2.02 7.46
CA VAL A 70 10.20 -0.74 7.74
C VAL A 70 9.67 0.33 6.80
N THR A 71 9.44 1.52 7.34
CA THR A 71 9.33 2.78 6.59
C THR A 71 10.55 3.65 6.87
N LEU A 72 10.56 4.85 6.32
CA LEU A 72 11.62 5.83 6.63
C LEU A 72 11.69 6.21 8.11
N LYS A 73 10.57 6.16 8.84
CA LYS A 73 10.50 6.61 10.24
C LYS A 73 10.24 5.49 11.21
N ASN A 74 9.39 4.54 10.84
CA ASN A 74 8.86 3.51 11.73
C ASN A 74 9.26 2.12 11.27
N SER A 75 9.22 1.17 12.19
CA SER A 75 9.34 -0.26 11.89
C SER A 75 8.42 -1.05 12.79
N ILE A 76 7.94 -2.15 12.28
CA ILE A 76 7.15 -3.14 13.02
C ILE A 76 7.85 -4.49 12.91
N LEU A 77 7.79 -5.28 13.96
CA LEU A 77 8.32 -6.64 14.01
C LEU A 77 7.19 -7.61 14.36
N SER A 78 7.19 -8.76 13.74
CA SER A 78 6.31 -9.87 14.10
C SER A 78 6.97 -10.75 15.17
N ASP A 79 6.21 -11.68 15.74
CA ASP A 79 6.72 -12.66 16.71
C ASP A 79 7.88 -13.49 16.15
N ALA A 80 7.92 -13.71 14.84
CA ALA A 80 9.02 -14.39 14.17
C ALA A 80 10.38 -13.67 14.32
N ALA A 81 10.38 -12.38 14.65
CA ALA A 81 11.61 -11.63 14.92
C ALA A 81 12.23 -11.96 16.28
N LEU A 82 11.48 -12.57 17.21
CA LEU A 82 11.96 -12.91 18.55
C LEU A 82 13.12 -13.92 18.51
N GLU A 83 13.14 -14.79 17.50
CA GLU A 83 14.19 -15.81 17.32
C GLU A 83 15.38 -15.31 16.48
N VAL A 84 15.36 -14.04 16.05
CA VAL A 84 16.37 -13.47 15.16
C VAL A 84 17.28 -12.50 15.92
N SER A 85 18.58 -12.52 15.59
CA SER A 85 19.55 -11.61 16.20
C SER A 85 19.16 -10.15 16.04
N GLN A 86 19.18 -9.40 17.13
CA GLN A 86 18.91 -7.96 17.13
C GLN A 86 19.89 -7.17 16.26
N VAL A 87 21.15 -7.63 16.18
CA VAL A 87 22.16 -7.03 15.30
C VAL A 87 21.73 -7.17 13.84
N TYR A 88 21.28 -8.36 13.42
CA TYR A 88 20.78 -8.57 12.06
C TYR A 88 19.57 -7.68 11.76
N ILE A 89 18.59 -7.62 12.68
CA ILE A 89 17.37 -6.80 12.50
C ILE A 89 17.75 -5.32 12.35
N HIS A 90 18.68 -4.83 13.18
CA HIS A 90 19.16 -3.46 13.11
C HIS A 90 19.83 -3.16 11.76
N ASP A 91 20.78 -3.99 11.36
CA ASP A 91 21.55 -3.79 10.13
C ASP A 91 20.64 -3.84 8.88
N GLU A 92 19.73 -4.82 8.82
CA GLU A 92 18.76 -4.94 7.72
C GLU A 92 17.81 -3.73 7.70
N THR A 93 17.36 -3.24 8.87
CA THR A 93 16.52 -2.05 8.99
C THR A 93 17.21 -0.81 8.42
N GLU A 94 18.47 -0.58 8.76
CA GLU A 94 19.22 0.58 8.26
C GLU A 94 19.50 0.48 6.75
N GLN A 95 19.81 -0.71 6.24
CA GLN A 95 19.95 -0.92 4.79
C GLN A 95 18.63 -0.64 4.06
N ILE A 96 17.50 -1.09 4.60
CA ILE A 96 16.18 -0.82 4.04
C ILE A 96 15.89 0.68 4.06
N ARG A 97 16.17 1.39 5.16
CA ARG A 97 15.98 2.85 5.25
C ARG A 97 16.79 3.62 4.22
N MET A 98 18.04 3.23 3.99
CA MET A 98 18.84 3.83 2.93
C MET A 98 18.22 3.66 1.55
N LEU A 99 17.73 2.45 1.25
CA LEU A 99 17.03 2.17 -0.01
C LEU A 99 15.75 2.97 -0.15
N LEU A 100 14.93 3.05 0.90
CA LEU A 100 13.68 3.82 0.90
C LEU A 100 13.94 5.32 0.74
N LYS A 101 15.04 5.83 1.30
CA LYS A 101 15.45 7.22 1.12
C LYS A 101 15.80 7.53 -0.34
N GLN A 102 16.56 6.65 -0.99
CA GLN A 102 16.86 6.79 -2.43
C GLN A 102 15.59 6.76 -3.27
N ARG A 103 14.64 5.87 -2.95
CA ARG A 103 13.34 5.82 -3.62
C ARG A 103 12.52 7.09 -3.39
N LEU A 104 12.52 7.61 -2.16
CA LEU A 104 11.84 8.87 -1.86
C LEU A 104 12.39 10.00 -2.73
N GLU A 105 13.71 10.16 -2.81
CA GLU A 105 14.36 11.16 -3.62
C GLU A 105 14.02 11.00 -5.12
N SER A 106 13.97 9.74 -5.61
CA SER A 106 13.61 9.43 -6.99
C SER A 106 12.14 9.72 -7.32
N TYR A 107 11.20 9.42 -6.39
CA TYR A 107 9.76 9.55 -6.65
C TYR A 107 9.22 10.95 -6.37
N TYR A 108 9.78 11.65 -5.39
CA TYR A 108 9.24 12.93 -4.94
C TYR A 108 10.02 14.15 -5.45
N GLY A 109 11.31 13.99 -5.83
CA GLY A 109 12.15 15.14 -6.12
C GLY A 109 12.10 16.15 -4.98
N ASP A 110 11.65 17.38 -5.26
CA ASP A 110 11.52 18.45 -4.25
C ASP A 110 10.18 18.42 -3.47
N ARG A 111 9.28 17.51 -3.80
CA ARG A 111 7.99 17.38 -3.11
C ARG A 111 8.16 16.77 -1.72
N LYS A 112 7.22 17.08 -0.84
CA LYS A 112 7.16 16.48 0.49
C LYS A 112 6.00 15.51 0.57
N PRO A 113 6.19 14.33 1.18
CA PRO A 113 5.10 13.40 1.47
C PRO A 113 3.95 14.07 2.23
N ILE A 114 2.73 13.69 1.87
CA ILE A 114 1.52 14.14 2.57
C ILE A 114 1.53 13.57 3.99
N LYS A 115 1.23 14.41 4.98
CA LYS A 115 1.03 13.95 6.37
C LYS A 115 -0.33 13.28 6.48
N LEU A 116 -0.35 12.09 7.07
CA LEU A 116 -1.58 11.28 7.22
C LEU A 116 -2.30 11.53 8.54
N ASN A 117 -1.71 12.28 9.47
CA ASN A 117 -2.35 12.64 10.74
C ASN A 117 -3.70 13.32 10.52
N ASP A 118 -4.74 12.83 11.20
CA ASP A 118 -6.13 13.29 11.11
C ASP A 118 -6.77 13.14 9.72
N LYS A 119 -6.13 12.44 8.78
CA LYS A 119 -6.67 12.20 7.43
C LYS A 119 -7.47 10.91 7.37
N ILE A 120 -8.45 10.87 6.47
CA ILE A 120 -9.07 9.64 6.00
C ILE A 120 -8.13 9.04 4.96
N VAL A 121 -7.55 7.90 5.27
CA VAL A 121 -6.62 7.18 4.38
C VAL A 121 -7.37 6.09 3.64
N ILE A 122 -7.34 6.13 2.31
CA ILE A 122 -7.81 5.02 1.47
C ILE A 122 -6.56 4.29 0.95
N LEU A 123 -6.22 3.17 1.60
CA LEU A 123 -5.08 2.34 1.24
C LEU A 123 -5.45 1.39 0.11
N VAL A 124 -4.67 1.41 -0.96
CA VAL A 124 -4.94 0.65 -2.18
C VAL A 124 -3.74 -0.18 -2.63
N ASP A 125 -4.04 -1.33 -3.22
CA ASP A 125 -3.08 -2.20 -3.92
C ASP A 125 -3.79 -2.85 -5.12
N GLU A 126 -3.05 -3.50 -6.02
CA GLU A 126 -3.61 -4.22 -7.16
C GLU A 126 -4.36 -5.51 -6.74
N GLY A 127 -4.00 -6.08 -5.60
CA GLY A 127 -4.62 -7.26 -5.02
C GLY A 127 -3.80 -7.75 -3.83
N ILE A 128 -4.29 -8.77 -3.16
CA ILE A 128 -3.59 -9.42 -2.05
C ILE A 128 -3.44 -10.91 -2.32
N ALA A 129 -2.25 -11.46 -2.08
CA ALA A 129 -1.99 -12.90 -2.10
C ALA A 129 -2.08 -13.47 -0.67
N THR A 130 -1.16 -13.09 0.20
CA THR A 130 -1.10 -13.52 1.61
C THR A 130 -1.58 -12.44 2.60
N GLY A 131 -1.78 -11.21 2.12
CA GLY A 131 -2.16 -10.07 2.95
C GLY A 131 -1.04 -9.45 3.77
N ASN A 132 0.13 -10.08 3.91
CA ASN A 132 1.18 -9.63 4.83
C ASN A 132 1.68 -8.21 4.53
N THR A 133 1.86 -7.86 3.25
CA THR A 133 2.27 -6.50 2.84
C THR A 133 1.20 -5.48 3.23
N MET A 134 -0.07 -5.78 2.94
CA MET A 134 -1.21 -4.93 3.29
C MET A 134 -1.30 -4.71 4.80
N ILE A 135 -1.24 -5.79 5.60
CA ILE A 135 -1.26 -5.74 7.07
C ILE A 135 -0.13 -4.85 7.59
N SER A 136 1.10 -5.05 7.09
CA SER A 136 2.24 -4.21 7.49
C SER A 136 2.04 -2.74 7.13
N CYS A 137 1.47 -2.44 5.95
CA CYS A 137 1.18 -1.07 5.55
C CYS A 137 0.09 -0.43 6.42
N ILE A 138 -0.98 -1.17 6.76
CA ILE A 138 -2.04 -0.71 7.68
C ILE A 138 -1.42 -0.30 9.02
N GLN A 139 -0.63 -1.18 9.65
CA GLN A 139 0.01 -0.91 10.93
C GLN A 139 0.97 0.29 10.87
N LEU A 140 1.73 0.43 9.78
CA LEU A 140 2.64 1.57 9.59
C LEU A 140 1.92 2.89 9.31
N ILE A 141 0.72 2.84 8.73
CA ILE A 141 -0.17 4.00 8.53
C ILE A 141 -0.81 4.39 9.85
N GLU A 142 -1.32 3.42 10.63
CA GLU A 142 -1.91 3.65 11.95
C GLU A 142 -0.96 4.40 12.89
N MET A 143 0.34 4.11 12.85
CA MET A 143 1.35 4.85 13.61
C MET A 143 1.46 6.34 13.25
N GLN A 144 0.81 6.80 12.19
CA GLN A 144 0.74 8.21 11.78
C GLN A 144 -0.54 8.89 12.26
N ASN A 145 -1.36 8.21 13.07
CA ASN A 145 -2.62 8.68 13.66
C ASN A 145 -3.60 9.24 12.60
N PRO A 146 -3.99 8.47 11.58
CA PRO A 146 -5.08 8.87 10.69
C PRO A 146 -6.40 8.94 11.45
N SER A 147 -7.37 9.67 10.91
CA SER A 147 -8.74 9.68 11.48
C SER A 147 -9.54 8.44 11.06
N LYS A 148 -9.16 7.80 9.95
CA LYS A 148 -9.81 6.61 9.41
C LYS A 148 -8.88 5.88 8.46
N ILE A 149 -8.91 4.54 8.48
CA ILE A 149 -8.25 3.68 7.49
C ILE A 149 -9.29 2.86 6.74
N ILE A 150 -9.29 3.01 5.41
CA ILE A 150 -10.14 2.27 4.48
C ILE A 150 -9.23 1.47 3.58
N VAL A 151 -9.47 0.17 3.46
CA VAL A 151 -8.75 -0.69 2.51
C VAL A 151 -9.62 -0.90 1.28
N ALA A 152 -9.09 -0.56 0.10
CA ALA A 152 -9.81 -0.67 -1.15
C ALA A 152 -9.00 -1.44 -2.21
N LEU A 153 -9.55 -2.56 -2.66
CA LEU A 153 -8.88 -3.50 -3.55
C LEU A 153 -9.73 -3.81 -4.77
N PRO A 154 -9.15 -4.00 -5.96
CA PRO A 154 -9.90 -4.53 -7.10
C PRO A 154 -10.25 -6.02 -6.89
N VAL A 155 -9.29 -6.80 -6.36
CA VAL A 155 -9.47 -8.24 -6.12
C VAL A 155 -8.83 -8.67 -4.80
N ALA A 156 -9.44 -9.65 -4.14
CA ALA A 156 -8.89 -10.28 -2.94
C ALA A 156 -9.45 -11.70 -2.76
N PRO A 157 -8.65 -12.67 -2.30
CA PRO A 157 -9.16 -13.94 -1.81
C PRO A 157 -10.07 -13.71 -0.60
N PRO A 158 -11.23 -14.37 -0.50
CA PRO A 158 -12.18 -14.14 0.59
C PRO A 158 -11.60 -14.31 1.99
N SER A 159 -10.69 -15.28 2.18
CA SER A 159 -10.02 -15.54 3.45
C SER A 159 -9.12 -14.38 3.89
N GLU A 160 -8.31 -13.87 2.97
CA GLU A 160 -7.37 -12.79 3.25
C GLU A 160 -8.08 -11.45 3.42
N PHE A 161 -9.11 -11.21 2.60
CA PHE A 161 -9.96 -10.03 2.75
C PHE A 161 -10.66 -9.99 4.12
N ARG A 162 -11.13 -11.14 4.60
CA ARG A 162 -11.77 -11.24 5.93
C ARG A 162 -10.78 -10.88 7.03
N LYS A 163 -9.55 -11.39 6.99
CA LYS A 163 -8.50 -11.05 7.97
C LYS A 163 -8.27 -9.53 8.04
N ILE A 164 -8.17 -8.88 6.88
CA ILE A 164 -7.97 -7.41 6.83
C ILE A 164 -9.20 -6.68 7.38
N LYS A 165 -10.39 -7.11 7.02
CA LYS A 165 -11.64 -6.48 7.48
C LYS A 165 -11.86 -6.60 8.98
N GLU A 166 -11.31 -7.63 9.62
CA GLU A 166 -11.42 -7.91 11.06
C GLU A 166 -10.29 -7.25 11.89
N MET A 167 -9.38 -6.52 11.26
CA MET A 167 -8.33 -5.76 11.97
C MET A 167 -8.94 -4.54 12.68
N ASP A 168 -8.55 -4.31 13.93
CA ASP A 168 -9.04 -3.18 14.74
C ASP A 168 -8.65 -1.82 14.13
N GLU A 169 -7.55 -1.76 13.37
CA GLU A 169 -7.05 -0.57 12.70
C GLU A 169 -7.83 -0.21 11.41
N VAL A 170 -8.70 -1.11 10.92
CA VAL A 170 -9.42 -0.94 9.66
C VAL A 170 -10.88 -0.58 9.90
N ASP A 171 -11.26 0.66 9.60
CA ASP A 171 -12.64 1.12 9.73
C ASP A 171 -13.57 0.57 8.64
N GLU A 172 -13.04 0.41 7.43
CA GLU A 172 -13.80 -0.08 6.29
C GLU A 172 -12.88 -0.86 5.34
N ALA A 173 -13.37 -1.97 4.81
CA ALA A 173 -12.69 -2.71 3.75
C ALA A 173 -13.68 -3.04 2.63
N LEU A 174 -13.27 -2.78 1.39
CA LEU A 174 -14.05 -3.07 0.20
C LEU A 174 -13.21 -3.66 -0.91
N TYR A 175 -13.83 -4.45 -1.77
CA TYR A 175 -13.23 -4.91 -3.01
C TYR A 175 -14.26 -4.84 -4.16
N ALA A 176 -13.76 -4.66 -5.40
CA ALA A 176 -14.63 -4.42 -6.53
C ALA A 176 -15.22 -5.71 -7.14
N GLY A 177 -14.52 -6.85 -7.03
CA GLY A 177 -15.03 -8.12 -7.52
C GLY A 177 -14.09 -9.30 -7.27
N LEU A 178 -14.65 -10.51 -7.37
CA LEU A 178 -13.89 -11.75 -7.36
C LEU A 178 -13.44 -12.05 -8.80
N CYS A 179 -12.13 -12.12 -9.04
CA CYS A 179 -11.62 -12.74 -10.25
C CYS A 179 -10.39 -13.61 -9.92
N MET A 180 -10.55 -14.92 -10.04
CA MET A 180 -9.48 -15.89 -9.78
C MET A 180 -8.42 -15.96 -10.90
N GLY A 181 -8.52 -15.12 -11.95
CA GLY A 181 -7.63 -15.16 -13.12
C GLY A 181 -6.73 -13.94 -13.31
N LEU A 182 -7.01 -12.81 -12.68
CA LEU A 182 -6.32 -11.55 -12.95
C LEU A 182 -4.94 -11.41 -12.31
N GLN A 183 -4.64 -12.19 -11.28
CA GLN A 183 -3.35 -12.11 -10.59
C GLN A 183 -2.17 -12.32 -11.56
N ASN A 184 -2.30 -13.26 -12.51
CA ASN A 184 -1.26 -13.55 -13.49
C ASN A 184 -1.13 -12.51 -14.60
N GLU A 185 -2.21 -11.80 -14.96
CA GLU A 185 -2.17 -10.76 -16.01
C GLU A 185 -1.65 -9.43 -15.44
N LEU A 186 -2.00 -9.09 -14.20
CA LEU A 186 -1.53 -7.86 -13.54
C LEU A 186 -0.02 -7.93 -13.19
N GLU A 187 0.52 -9.11 -12.92
CA GLU A 187 1.94 -9.31 -12.62
C GLU A 187 2.85 -9.14 -13.86
N ASN A 188 2.30 -9.26 -15.08
CA ASN A 188 3.06 -9.17 -16.33
C ASN A 188 3.15 -7.75 -16.92
N ASP A 189 2.35 -6.80 -16.46
CA ASP A 189 2.48 -5.41 -16.88
C ASP A 189 3.71 -4.77 -16.22
N ILE A 190 4.70 -4.46 -17.04
CA ILE A 190 5.93 -3.76 -16.61
C ILE A 190 5.54 -2.29 -16.41
N GLU A 191 5.42 -1.88 -15.14
CA GLU A 191 5.30 -0.47 -14.80
C GLU A 191 6.55 0.29 -15.24
N THR A 192 6.36 1.26 -16.11
CA THR A 192 7.41 2.20 -16.44
C THR A 192 7.55 3.23 -15.34
N ASN A 193 8.76 3.74 -15.10
CA ASN A 193 8.98 4.86 -14.17
C ASN A 193 8.09 6.06 -14.52
N GLN A 194 7.71 6.21 -15.80
CA GLN A 194 6.84 7.27 -16.29
C GLN A 194 5.42 7.22 -15.68
N GLU A 195 4.82 6.04 -15.52
CA GLU A 195 3.49 5.91 -14.89
C GLU A 195 3.52 6.30 -13.41
N LEU A 196 4.63 6.01 -12.73
CA LEU A 196 4.85 6.42 -11.34
C LEU A 196 5.01 7.95 -11.24
N ASP A 197 5.79 8.55 -12.17
CA ASP A 197 6.01 10.00 -12.23
C ASP A 197 4.71 10.75 -12.55
N ASP A 198 3.90 10.23 -13.48
CA ASP A 198 2.60 10.81 -13.84
C ASP A 198 1.59 10.69 -12.68
N ALA A 199 1.63 9.60 -11.92
CA ALA A 199 0.76 9.38 -10.77
C ALA A 199 1.06 10.30 -9.59
N ILE A 200 2.34 10.61 -9.35
CA ILE A 200 2.79 11.48 -8.25
C ILE A 200 2.63 12.97 -8.62
N ASN A 201 2.49 13.29 -9.93
CA ASN A 201 2.37 14.66 -10.45
C ASN A 201 0.93 15.18 -10.56
N LEU A 202 -0.07 14.48 -10.02
CA LEU A 202 -1.46 14.96 -9.86
C LEU A 202 -1.57 15.90 -8.67
#